data_61bcba7a05f889fc3a739a3d9119ddb6
#
_entry.id   61bcba7a05f889fc3a739a3d9119ddb6
#
_cell.length_a   1.000
_cell.length_b   1.000
_cell.length_c   1.000
_cell.angle_alpha   90.00
_cell.angle_beta   90.00
_cell.angle_gamma   90.00
#
_symmetry.space_group_name_H-M   'P 1'
#
loop_
_entity.id
_entity.type
_entity.pdbx_description
1 polymer ?
#
loop_
_entity_poly.entity_id
_entity_poly.type
_entity_poly.pdbx_seq_one_letter_code
_entity_poly.pdbx_strand_id
1 'polypeptide(L)'
;MKLPIVHYDNLDQHFGKQSCMITHMPLLPKCLDWQWALETLDTTTQTDNNKVNAMPNGGFVINQPVVDESVKAFTFFENRLRLYIQHGQVIRNQIYMALSARSNLFSKHVDPGQNSFVWQCQGRTAVEIGDAYGVLEPGDVLYLHNETPHCFTSMGPRFSITFSLEED
;
A
#
# COMPACT_ATOMS: atom_id res chain seq x y z
N MET A 1 1.14 -11.02 -18.72
CA MET A 1 0.31 -9.87 -19.21
C MET A 1 0.71 -8.63 -18.41
N LYS A 2 0.62 -7.40 -18.97
CA LYS A 2 0.86 -6.18 -18.20
C LYS A 2 -0.40 -5.79 -17.42
N LEU A 3 -0.21 -5.18 -16.24
CA LEU A 3 -1.33 -4.60 -15.50
C LEU A 3 -1.99 -3.46 -16.29
N PRO A 4 -3.32 -3.34 -16.26
CA PRO A 4 -4.01 -2.17 -16.81
C PRO A 4 -3.53 -0.89 -16.12
N ILE A 5 -3.38 0.17 -16.90
CA ILE A 5 -3.04 1.50 -16.39
C ILE A 5 -4.28 2.38 -16.54
N VAL A 6 -4.72 2.95 -15.44
CA VAL A 6 -5.96 3.72 -15.34
C VAL A 6 -5.67 5.13 -14.85
N HIS A 7 -6.25 6.12 -15.50
CA HIS A 7 -6.19 7.49 -14.97
C HIS A 7 -7.01 7.57 -13.67
N TYR A 8 -6.52 8.32 -12.69
CA TYR A 8 -7.18 8.48 -11.40
C TYR A 8 -8.69 8.81 -11.50
N ASP A 9 -9.07 9.69 -12.42
CA ASP A 9 -10.47 10.09 -12.61
C ASP A 9 -11.38 8.96 -13.10
N ASN A 10 -10.81 7.89 -13.63
CA ASN A 10 -11.53 6.73 -14.18
C ASN A 10 -11.55 5.53 -13.21
N LEU A 11 -11.05 5.69 -11.99
CA LEU A 11 -10.97 4.59 -11.01
C LEU A 11 -12.34 3.93 -10.76
N ASP A 12 -13.42 4.71 -10.72
CA ASP A 12 -14.78 4.23 -10.50
C ASP A 12 -15.23 3.16 -11.51
N GLN A 13 -14.66 3.17 -12.71
CA GLN A 13 -14.97 2.19 -13.76
C GLN A 13 -14.29 0.83 -13.51
N HIS A 14 -13.24 0.80 -12.69
CA HIS A 14 -12.41 -0.37 -12.42
C HIS A 14 -12.57 -0.91 -11.01
N PHE A 15 -12.97 -0.06 -10.07
CA PHE A 15 -13.19 -0.45 -8.69
C PHE A 15 -14.20 -1.62 -8.59
N GLY A 16 -13.88 -2.63 -7.77
CA GLY A 16 -14.70 -3.83 -7.60
C GLY A 16 -14.71 -4.78 -8.80
N LYS A 17 -13.85 -4.59 -9.81
CA LYS A 17 -13.84 -5.43 -11.03
C LYS A 17 -12.49 -6.07 -11.32
N GLN A 18 -11.41 -5.29 -11.25
CA GLN A 18 -10.06 -5.79 -11.56
C GLN A 18 -8.97 -4.89 -10.97
N SER A 19 -7.85 -5.48 -10.63
CA SER A 19 -6.65 -4.76 -10.19
C SER A 19 -6.06 -3.92 -11.32
N CYS A 20 -5.56 -2.72 -11.01
CA CYS A 20 -4.98 -1.81 -11.98
C CYS A 20 -3.93 -0.87 -11.36
N MET A 21 -3.01 -0.38 -12.19
CA MET A 21 -2.12 0.74 -11.84
C MET A 21 -2.87 2.05 -12.02
N ILE A 22 -2.80 2.93 -11.03
CA ILE A 22 -3.43 4.25 -11.07
C ILE A 22 -2.35 5.30 -11.34
N THR A 23 -2.57 6.11 -12.36
CA THR A 23 -1.68 7.21 -12.73
C THR A 23 -2.33 8.56 -12.46
N HIS A 24 -1.50 9.61 -12.48
CA HIS A 24 -1.94 11.01 -12.30
C HIS A 24 -2.60 11.28 -10.95
N MET A 25 -2.14 10.62 -9.90
CA MET A 25 -2.55 10.96 -8.54
C MET A 25 -2.16 12.42 -8.24
N PRO A 26 -3.11 13.25 -7.77
CA PRO A 26 -2.89 14.69 -7.63
C PRO A 26 -1.88 15.09 -6.54
N LEU A 27 -1.56 14.17 -5.63
CA LEU A 27 -0.58 14.39 -4.57
C LEU A 27 0.47 13.29 -4.58
N LEU A 28 1.63 13.62 -5.15
CA LEU A 28 2.82 12.80 -4.93
C LEU A 28 3.38 13.14 -3.54
N PRO A 29 3.59 12.14 -2.69
CA PRO A 29 4.04 12.38 -1.32
C PRO A 29 5.53 12.68 -1.26
N LYS A 30 5.94 13.86 -1.68
CA LYS A 30 7.34 14.30 -1.51
C LYS A 30 7.79 14.32 -0.05
N CYS A 31 6.85 14.39 0.88
CA CYS A 31 7.11 14.36 2.31
C CYS A 31 7.27 12.94 2.88
N LEU A 32 6.92 11.90 2.11
CA LEU A 32 7.03 10.51 2.55
C LEU A 32 8.39 9.94 2.12
N ASP A 33 9.43 10.38 2.80
CA ASP A 33 10.80 9.91 2.62
C ASP A 33 11.20 8.87 3.69
N TRP A 34 12.45 8.40 3.63
CA TRP A 34 12.95 7.43 4.59
C TRP A 34 13.01 7.97 6.02
N GLN A 35 13.27 9.26 6.20
CA GLN A 35 13.29 9.85 7.53
C GLN A 35 11.91 9.76 8.17
N TRP A 36 10.88 10.16 7.43
CA TRP A 36 9.49 10.04 7.88
C TRP A 36 9.11 8.59 8.23
N ALA A 37 9.51 7.62 7.39
CA ALA A 37 9.20 6.22 7.62
C ALA A 37 9.85 5.67 8.89
N LEU A 38 11.11 6.05 9.15
CA LEU A 38 11.85 5.63 10.35
C LEU A 38 11.30 6.30 11.61
N GLU A 39 10.97 7.59 11.55
CA GLU A 39 10.33 8.31 12.66
C GLU A 39 8.95 7.71 12.99
N THR A 40 8.18 7.31 11.97
CA THR A 40 6.89 6.63 12.15
C THR A 40 7.07 5.26 12.80
N LEU A 41 8.08 4.48 12.38
CA LEU A 41 8.43 3.20 12.99
C LEU A 41 8.80 3.38 14.47
N ASP A 42 9.68 4.33 14.78
CA ASP A 42 10.13 4.61 16.14
C ASP A 42 8.96 5.05 17.02
N THR A 43 8.19 6.03 16.59
CA THR A 43 7.02 6.55 17.32
C THR A 43 5.99 5.44 17.57
N THR A 44 5.69 4.61 16.56
CA THR A 44 4.73 3.52 16.72
C THR A 44 5.26 2.46 17.68
N THR A 45 6.54 2.11 17.58
CA THR A 45 7.18 1.15 18.50
C THR A 45 7.14 1.63 19.96
N GLN A 46 7.38 2.92 20.19
CA GLN A 46 7.34 3.52 21.53
C GLN A 46 5.90 3.60 22.08
N THR A 47 4.93 3.82 21.22
CA THR A 47 3.53 4.01 21.64
C THR A 47 2.80 2.68 21.80
N ASP A 48 2.96 1.77 20.83
CA ASP A 48 2.34 0.43 20.84
C ASP A 48 3.15 -0.54 19.98
N ASN A 49 4.08 -1.24 20.60
CA ASN A 49 4.97 -2.20 19.93
C ASN A 49 4.21 -3.37 19.27
N ASN A 50 2.97 -3.67 19.69
CA ASN A 50 2.16 -4.74 19.08
C ASN A 50 1.73 -4.40 17.63
N LYS A 51 1.80 -3.14 17.26
CA LYS A 51 1.52 -2.68 15.89
C LYS A 51 2.69 -2.92 14.92
N VAL A 52 3.88 -3.24 15.43
CA VAL A 52 5.09 -3.43 14.62
C VAL A 52 5.44 -4.91 14.54
N ASN A 53 5.43 -5.46 13.33
CA ASN A 53 5.83 -6.84 13.06
C ASN A 53 7.15 -6.85 12.28
N ALA A 54 8.21 -7.34 12.92
CA ALA A 54 9.46 -7.63 12.22
C ALA A 54 9.31 -8.91 11.39
N MET A 55 9.75 -8.88 10.15
CA MET A 55 9.65 -9.99 9.21
C MET A 55 11.00 -10.74 9.11
N PRO A 56 11.01 -12.08 9.00
CA PRO A 56 12.23 -12.88 8.97
C PRO A 56 13.22 -12.51 7.86
N ASN A 57 12.75 -11.89 6.80
CA ASN A 57 13.54 -11.51 5.62
C ASN A 57 14.06 -10.06 5.67
N GLY A 58 14.06 -9.43 6.86
CA GLY A 58 14.62 -8.10 7.06
C GLY A 58 13.72 -6.95 6.66
N GLY A 59 12.43 -7.09 6.90
CA GLY A 59 11.45 -6.03 6.72
C GLY A 59 10.59 -5.81 7.97
N PHE A 60 9.69 -4.85 7.87
CA PHE A 60 8.73 -4.50 8.92
C PHE A 60 7.35 -4.26 8.30
N VAL A 61 6.32 -4.66 9.04
CA VAL A 61 4.94 -4.24 8.79
C VAL A 61 4.46 -3.45 10.00
N ILE A 62 4.04 -2.22 9.78
CA ILE A 62 3.48 -1.35 10.82
C ILE A 62 1.98 -1.27 10.56
N ASN A 63 1.21 -1.81 11.49
CA ASN A 63 -0.25 -1.81 11.43
C ASN A 63 -0.79 -0.55 12.09
N GLN A 64 -1.69 0.16 11.41
CA GLN A 64 -2.28 1.39 11.92
C GLN A 64 -1.21 2.32 12.54
N PRO A 65 -0.23 2.76 11.74
CA PRO A 65 0.86 3.60 12.24
C PRO A 65 0.33 4.85 12.91
N VAL A 66 1.05 5.32 13.92
CA VAL A 66 0.79 6.64 14.49
C VAL A 66 1.30 7.66 13.48
N VAL A 67 0.40 8.26 12.71
CA VAL A 67 0.72 9.26 11.69
C VAL A 67 0.26 10.61 12.18
N ASP A 68 1.12 11.62 12.01
CA ASP A 68 0.73 13.00 12.24
C ASP A 68 -0.39 13.39 11.25
N GLU A 69 -1.52 13.85 11.76
CA GLU A 69 -2.67 14.31 10.96
C GLU A 69 -2.31 15.45 9.98
N SER A 70 -1.16 16.09 10.19
CA SER A 70 -0.62 17.10 9.27
C SER A 70 -0.20 16.53 7.91
N VAL A 71 -0.07 15.22 7.77
CA VAL A 71 0.25 14.59 6.48
C VAL A 71 -0.96 14.63 5.55
N LYS A 72 -1.13 15.76 4.87
CA LYS A 72 -2.25 16.03 3.95
C LYS A 72 -2.48 14.94 2.88
N ALA A 73 -1.41 14.23 2.51
CA ALA A 73 -1.50 13.13 1.57
C ALA A 73 -2.36 11.97 2.10
N PHE A 74 -2.24 11.62 3.38
CA PHE A 74 -3.08 10.60 4.02
C PHE A 74 -4.55 11.02 4.05
N THR A 75 -4.82 12.20 4.57
CA THR A 75 -6.19 12.73 4.65
C THR A 75 -6.85 12.81 3.26
N PHE A 76 -6.09 13.25 2.25
CA PHE A 76 -6.61 13.30 0.90
C PHE A 76 -6.98 11.91 0.39
N PHE A 77 -6.07 10.92 0.56
CA PHE A 77 -6.28 9.57 0.07
C PHE A 77 -7.45 8.89 0.81
N GLU A 78 -7.48 8.98 2.14
CA GLU A 78 -8.58 8.46 2.95
C GLU A 78 -9.93 9.06 2.58
N ASN A 79 -10.01 10.38 2.40
CA ASN A 79 -11.25 11.05 1.98
C ASN A 79 -11.73 10.55 0.61
N ARG A 80 -10.81 10.24 -0.30
CA ARG A 80 -11.17 9.65 -1.59
C ARG A 80 -11.65 8.21 -1.44
N LEU A 81 -10.99 7.41 -0.61
CA LEU A 81 -11.38 6.02 -0.36
C LEU A 81 -12.74 5.90 0.32
N ARG A 82 -13.14 6.86 1.14
CA ARG A 82 -14.48 6.90 1.76
C ARG A 82 -15.63 6.83 0.76
N LEU A 83 -15.41 7.21 -0.50
CA LEU A 83 -16.40 7.07 -1.58
C LEU A 83 -16.66 5.61 -1.98
N TYR A 84 -15.74 4.71 -1.65
CA TYR A 84 -15.80 3.28 -1.99
C TYR A 84 -16.15 2.38 -0.80
N ILE A 85 -16.24 2.95 0.41
CA ILE A 85 -16.60 2.19 1.61
C ILE A 85 -18.05 1.71 1.48
N GLN A 86 -18.24 0.40 1.67
CA GLN A 86 -19.54 -0.23 1.81
C GLN A 86 -19.95 -0.29 3.28
N HIS A 87 -21.24 -0.53 3.53
CA HIS A 87 -21.75 -0.66 4.90
C HIS A 87 -21.01 -1.78 5.65
N GLY A 88 -20.52 -1.48 6.86
CA GLY A 88 -19.75 -2.42 7.69
C GLY A 88 -18.26 -2.50 7.35
N GLN A 89 -17.76 -1.65 6.46
CA GLN A 89 -16.32 -1.57 6.16
C GLN A 89 -15.64 -0.41 6.86
N VAL A 90 -14.37 -0.60 7.17
CA VAL A 90 -13.44 0.41 7.71
C VAL A 90 -12.22 0.55 6.81
N ILE A 91 -11.57 1.71 6.87
CA ILE A 91 -10.26 1.91 6.25
C ILE A 91 -9.20 1.53 7.29
N ARG A 92 -8.32 0.59 6.92
CA ARG A 92 -7.09 0.32 7.68
C ARG A 92 -5.89 0.73 6.85
N ASN A 93 -4.87 1.26 7.52
CA ASN A 93 -3.63 1.61 6.88
C ASN A 93 -2.47 0.81 7.48
N GLN A 94 -1.50 0.47 6.61
CA GLN A 94 -0.31 -0.29 6.96
C GLN A 94 0.89 0.27 6.20
N ILE A 95 2.06 0.25 6.83
CA ILE A 95 3.32 0.56 6.16
C ILE A 95 4.10 -0.75 6.01
N TYR A 96 4.52 -1.04 4.80
CA TYR A 96 5.37 -2.18 4.48
C TYR A 96 6.76 -1.68 4.13
N MET A 97 7.75 -2.06 4.93
CA MET A 97 9.15 -1.69 4.76
C MET A 97 9.99 -2.93 4.48
N ALA A 98 10.85 -2.86 3.47
CA ALA A 98 11.87 -3.87 3.22
C ALA A 98 13.23 -3.18 3.09
N LEU A 99 14.22 -3.67 3.83
CA LEU A 99 15.56 -3.07 3.86
C LEU A 99 16.55 -3.77 2.92
N SER A 100 16.14 -4.87 2.30
CA SER A 100 16.98 -5.66 1.40
C SER A 100 16.34 -5.85 0.03
N ALA A 101 17.16 -6.09 -0.99
CA ALA A 101 16.69 -6.48 -2.31
C ALA A 101 16.19 -7.94 -2.29
N ARG A 102 15.23 -8.25 -3.18
CA ARG A 102 14.64 -9.58 -3.36
C ARG A 102 13.95 -10.14 -2.12
N SER A 103 13.44 -9.27 -1.27
CA SER A 103 12.63 -9.64 -0.12
C SER A 103 11.15 -9.68 -0.50
N ASN A 104 10.54 -10.85 -0.37
CA ASN A 104 9.09 -11.00 -0.34
C ASN A 104 8.69 -10.98 1.13
N LEU A 105 7.96 -9.97 1.56
CA LEU A 105 7.44 -9.94 2.93
C LEU A 105 6.44 -11.07 3.15
N PHE A 106 5.66 -11.40 2.11
CA PHE A 106 4.72 -12.50 2.09
C PHE A 106 4.88 -13.32 0.80
N SER A 107 4.63 -14.62 0.86
CA SER A 107 4.47 -15.47 -0.33
C SER A 107 3.24 -15.04 -1.13
N LYS A 108 3.06 -15.54 -2.36
CA LYS A 108 1.85 -15.27 -3.15
C LYS A 108 0.61 -15.73 -2.40
N HIS A 109 -0.34 -14.82 -2.19
CA HIS A 109 -1.56 -15.03 -1.42
C HIS A 109 -2.74 -14.22 -1.98
N VAL A 110 -3.89 -14.38 -1.36
CA VAL A 110 -5.13 -13.66 -1.62
C VAL A 110 -5.58 -13.04 -0.31
N ASP A 111 -6.13 -11.84 -0.35
CA ASP A 111 -6.78 -11.17 0.78
C ASP A 111 -8.30 -11.16 0.57
N PRO A 112 -9.03 -12.21 1.03
CA PRO A 112 -10.47 -12.31 0.80
C PRO A 112 -11.22 -11.16 1.48
N GLY A 113 -12.17 -10.55 0.76
CA GLY A 113 -13.00 -9.46 1.30
C GLY A 113 -12.30 -8.11 1.40
N GLN A 114 -11.00 -8.02 1.06
CA GLN A 114 -10.19 -6.82 1.24
C GLN A 114 -9.78 -6.21 -0.10
N ASN A 115 -10.30 -5.02 -0.40
CA ASN A 115 -9.79 -4.20 -1.50
C ASN A 115 -8.69 -3.28 -0.99
N SER A 116 -7.54 -3.25 -1.65
CA SER A 116 -6.38 -2.52 -1.17
C SER A 116 -5.85 -1.52 -2.19
N PHE A 117 -5.32 -0.40 -1.68
CA PHE A 117 -4.59 0.59 -2.45
C PHE A 117 -3.17 0.65 -1.93
N VAL A 118 -2.22 0.22 -2.75
CA VAL A 118 -0.80 0.20 -2.40
C VAL A 118 -0.11 1.39 -3.02
N TRP A 119 0.36 2.30 -2.20
CA TRP A 119 1.08 3.49 -2.61
C TRP A 119 2.59 3.29 -2.43
N GLN A 120 3.33 3.22 -3.52
CA GLN A 120 4.78 3.11 -3.48
C GLN A 120 5.40 4.47 -3.13
N CYS A 121 6.01 4.58 -1.95
CA CYS A 121 6.57 5.83 -1.47
C CYS A 121 8.06 5.97 -1.80
N GLN A 122 8.84 4.92 -1.51
CA GLN A 122 10.28 4.92 -1.77
C GLN A 122 10.75 3.56 -2.29
N GLY A 123 11.80 3.57 -3.11
CA GLY A 123 12.33 2.36 -3.73
C GLY A 123 11.38 1.76 -4.76
N ARG A 124 11.66 0.52 -5.18
CA ARG A 124 10.92 -0.16 -6.26
C ARG A 124 10.42 -1.51 -5.80
N THR A 125 9.26 -1.90 -6.28
CA THR A 125 8.63 -3.18 -5.99
C THR A 125 8.18 -3.86 -7.26
N ALA A 126 8.70 -5.05 -7.55
CA ALA A 126 8.11 -5.91 -8.56
C ALA A 126 6.82 -6.52 -8.02
N VAL A 127 5.77 -6.52 -8.82
CA VAL A 127 4.46 -7.04 -8.43
C VAL A 127 3.98 -8.09 -9.43
N GLU A 128 3.44 -9.19 -8.89
CA GLU A 128 2.70 -10.21 -9.61
C GLU A 128 1.26 -10.15 -9.14
N ILE A 129 0.32 -9.92 -10.06
CA ILE A 129 -1.11 -9.75 -9.78
C ILE A 129 -1.90 -10.66 -10.73
N GLY A 130 -2.40 -11.80 -10.21
CA GLY A 130 -2.92 -12.86 -11.07
C GLY A 130 -1.84 -13.35 -12.03
N ASP A 131 -2.08 -13.17 -13.34
CA ASP A 131 -1.13 -13.49 -14.43
C ASP A 131 -0.41 -12.25 -14.99
N ALA A 132 -0.63 -11.09 -14.36
CA ALA A 132 0.00 -9.85 -14.77
C ALA A 132 1.21 -9.52 -13.90
N TYR A 133 2.15 -8.77 -14.47
CA TYR A 133 3.31 -8.26 -13.73
C TYR A 133 3.46 -6.76 -13.97
N GLY A 134 4.08 -6.11 -13.01
CA GLY A 134 4.46 -4.71 -13.08
C GLY A 134 5.62 -4.39 -12.16
N VAL A 135 6.05 -3.15 -12.21
CA VAL A 135 6.98 -2.58 -11.23
C VAL A 135 6.34 -1.29 -10.74
N LEU A 136 6.25 -1.16 -9.41
CA LEU A 136 5.86 0.08 -8.76
C LEU A 136 7.10 0.94 -8.57
N GLU A 137 7.05 2.14 -9.11
CA GLU A 137 8.04 3.21 -8.88
C GLU A 137 7.50 4.18 -7.80
N PRO A 138 8.36 4.99 -7.16
CA PRO A 138 7.90 5.99 -6.21
C PRO A 138 6.84 6.92 -6.80
N GLY A 139 5.71 7.01 -6.12
CA GLY A 139 4.53 7.78 -6.55
C GLY A 139 3.43 6.95 -7.23
N ASP A 140 3.73 5.72 -7.64
CA ASP A 140 2.71 4.83 -8.21
C ASP A 140 1.72 4.36 -7.14
N VAL A 141 0.48 4.22 -7.56
CA VAL A 141 -0.59 3.60 -6.76
C VAL A 141 -1.11 2.38 -7.51
N LEU A 142 -1.15 1.25 -6.82
CA LEU A 142 -1.79 0.03 -7.30
C LEU A 142 -3.13 -0.13 -6.59
N TYR A 143 -4.22 -0.27 -7.33
CA TYR A 143 -5.46 -0.82 -6.81
C TYR A 143 -5.40 -2.34 -6.93
N LEU A 144 -5.55 -3.02 -5.81
CA LEU A 144 -5.59 -4.46 -5.70
C LEU A 144 -7.03 -4.89 -5.36
N HIS A 145 -7.69 -5.53 -6.33
CA HIS A 145 -9.02 -6.10 -6.14
C HIS A 145 -8.91 -7.32 -5.20
N ASN A 146 -9.87 -7.46 -4.29
CA ASN A 146 -9.97 -8.64 -3.44
C ASN A 146 -9.99 -9.92 -4.27
N GLU A 147 -9.68 -11.04 -3.68
CA GLU A 147 -9.60 -12.36 -4.36
C GLU A 147 -8.56 -12.45 -5.48
N THR A 148 -7.76 -11.41 -5.74
CA THR A 148 -6.70 -11.47 -6.74
C THR A 148 -5.41 -12.00 -6.12
N PRO A 149 -4.89 -13.17 -6.56
CA PRO A 149 -3.61 -13.68 -6.09
C PRO A 149 -2.49 -12.68 -6.39
N HIS A 150 -1.68 -12.35 -5.39
CA HIS A 150 -0.64 -11.35 -5.56
C HIS A 150 0.62 -11.65 -4.75
N CYS A 151 1.74 -11.08 -5.21
CA CYS A 151 3.03 -11.12 -4.55
C CYS A 151 3.81 -9.83 -4.82
N PHE A 152 4.47 -9.31 -3.78
CA PHE A 152 5.29 -8.09 -3.84
C PHE A 152 6.73 -8.43 -3.52
N THR A 153 7.64 -8.20 -4.46
CA THR A 153 9.08 -8.46 -4.33
C THR A 153 9.87 -7.17 -4.34
N SER A 154 10.62 -6.90 -3.29
CA SER A 154 11.49 -5.73 -3.20
C SER A 154 12.63 -5.81 -4.22
N MET A 155 12.89 -4.72 -4.90
CA MET A 155 14.02 -4.58 -5.85
C MET A 155 15.21 -3.84 -5.23
N GLY A 156 15.13 -3.53 -3.95
CA GLY A 156 16.08 -2.79 -3.12
C GLY A 156 15.37 -2.33 -1.84
N PRO A 157 16.01 -1.51 -1.01
CA PRO A 157 15.32 -0.86 0.09
C PRO A 157 14.08 -0.10 -0.42
N ARG A 158 12.93 -0.36 0.19
CA ARG A 158 11.67 0.24 -0.23
C ARG A 158 10.70 0.39 0.94
N PHE A 159 9.77 1.32 0.84
CA PHE A 159 8.54 1.26 1.62
C PHE A 159 7.32 1.70 0.79
N SER A 160 6.20 1.13 1.15
CA SER A 160 4.87 1.45 0.60
C SER A 160 3.87 1.58 1.73
N ILE A 161 2.82 2.35 1.47
CA ILE A 161 1.68 2.49 2.37
C ILE A 161 0.51 1.82 1.71
N THR A 162 -0.19 0.97 2.46
CA THR A 162 -1.40 0.31 2.00
C THR A 162 -2.60 0.86 2.76
N PHE A 163 -3.65 1.18 2.03
CA PHE A 163 -4.97 1.48 2.55
C PHE A 163 -5.91 0.37 2.13
N SER A 164 -6.47 -0.32 3.10
CA SER A 164 -7.36 -1.45 2.86
C SER A 164 -8.78 -1.10 3.27
N LEU A 165 -9.74 -1.48 2.46
CA LEU A 165 -11.16 -1.48 2.79
C LEU A 165 -11.52 -2.88 3.28
N GLU A 166 -11.74 -3.02 4.57
CA GLU A 166 -11.94 -4.30 5.25
C GLU A 166 -13.29 -4.29 5.99
N GLU A 167 -13.85 -5.48 6.21
CA GLU A 167 -14.96 -5.65 7.15
C GLU A 167 -14.47 -5.35 8.57
N ASP A 168 -15.30 -4.65 9.37
CA ASP A 168 -14.98 -4.27 10.76
C ASP A 168 -15.07 -5.45 11.73
#